data_3a87d2c9a3422f9f6930581d7c9e1da5
#
_entry.id   3a87d2c9a3422f9f6930581d7c9e1da5
#
_cell.length_a   1.000
_cell.length_b   1.000
_cell.length_c   1.000
_cell.angle_alpha   90.00
_cell.angle_beta   90.00
_cell.angle_gamma   90.00
#
_symmetry.space_group_name_H-M   'P 1'
#
loop_
_entity.id
_entity.type
_entity.pdbx_description
1 polymer ?
#
loop_
_entity_poly.entity_id
_entity_poly.type
_entity_poly.pdbx_seq_one_letter_code
_entity_poly.pdbx_strand_id
1 'polypeptide(L)'
;MSARIRGPASVTAAVDFGTARLTPDADQPGGWTLYVDGTPQSYVDIGRPTRLEFEYMRRLAAVVDQVAPAGRPIDVLHLGGGALTLPRYVAATRPGSAQRVVERDAALTAFVRRMLPLPRGADVRVRASDAREAIGRMASSRFDLVVTDVYRPDGRMPGGLGTTEAVTEIARLLRPTGWYAVNLADSSSLRFTRSHAATLRAVFPDVCVLAEPSVLKGRRFGNLVAVAGAGLPLDALTTDGTRDAFPARLLHGEDLNRFIGGARAVTDGSEFDSPEPPRALFS
;
A
#
# COMPACT_ATOMS: atom_id res chain seq x y z
N MET A 1 2.73 39.49 25.77
CA MET A 1 2.57 38.03 26.01
C MET A 1 1.83 37.44 24.82
N SER A 2 2.56 36.78 23.93
CA SER A 2 1.96 36.15 22.74
C SER A 2 1.30 34.84 23.19
N ALA A 3 -0.02 34.74 23.08
CA ALA A 3 -0.74 33.51 23.33
C ALA A 3 -0.27 32.48 22.30
N ARG A 4 0.49 31.47 22.71
CA ARG A 4 0.77 30.28 21.87
C ARG A 4 -0.57 29.66 21.53
N ILE A 5 -1.00 29.78 20.27
CA ILE A 5 -2.13 29.03 19.74
C ILE A 5 -1.73 27.55 19.92
N ARG A 6 -2.39 26.87 20.85
CA ARG A 6 -2.22 25.40 21.01
C ARG A 6 -2.69 24.76 19.71
N GLY A 7 -1.79 24.11 19.00
CA GLY A 7 -2.12 23.29 17.84
C GLY A 7 -3.13 22.19 18.20
N PRO A 8 -3.70 21.50 17.20
CA PRO A 8 -4.63 20.41 17.45
C PRO A 8 -3.98 19.35 18.37
N ALA A 9 -4.77 18.79 19.30
CA ALA A 9 -4.31 17.76 20.21
C ALA A 9 -4.48 16.37 19.57
N SER A 10 -3.67 15.40 20.02
CA SER A 10 -3.86 14.00 19.64
C SER A 10 -5.23 13.50 20.07
N VAL A 11 -5.87 12.67 19.24
CA VAL A 11 -7.19 12.07 19.50
C VAL A 11 -7.07 10.56 19.45
N THR A 12 -7.63 9.89 20.44
CA THR A 12 -7.60 8.42 20.58
C THR A 12 -9.02 7.85 20.56
N ALA A 13 -9.18 6.67 19.97
CA ALA A 13 -10.43 5.93 19.96
C ALA A 13 -10.16 4.42 20.00
N ALA A 14 -11.05 3.67 20.69
CA ALA A 14 -11.09 2.23 20.52
C ALA A 14 -11.60 1.88 19.12
N VAL A 15 -10.99 0.90 18.49
CA VAL A 15 -11.33 0.39 17.14
C VAL A 15 -11.50 -1.13 17.20
N ASP A 16 -11.93 -1.77 16.13
CA ASP A 16 -12.26 -3.21 16.17
C ASP A 16 -11.03 -4.09 16.49
N PHE A 17 -9.83 -3.65 16.13
CA PHE A 17 -8.58 -4.42 16.30
C PHE A 17 -7.52 -3.64 17.10
N GLY A 18 -7.91 -2.90 18.13
CA GLY A 18 -6.96 -2.22 19.01
C GLY A 18 -7.37 -0.80 19.39
N THR A 19 -6.38 0.06 19.58
CA THR A 19 -6.56 1.47 19.92
C THR A 19 -5.91 2.35 18.86
N ALA A 20 -6.73 3.12 18.14
CA ALA A 20 -6.26 4.08 17.16
C ALA A 20 -5.97 5.43 17.82
N ARG A 21 -4.87 6.08 17.41
CA ARG A 21 -4.50 7.42 17.83
C ARG A 21 -4.08 8.24 16.61
N LEU A 22 -4.70 9.38 16.40
CA LEU A 22 -4.28 10.40 15.45
C LEU A 22 -3.47 11.47 16.17
N THR A 23 -2.23 11.65 15.74
CA THR A 23 -1.31 12.66 16.29
C THR A 23 -1.04 13.70 15.20
N PRO A 24 -1.27 15.00 15.50
CA PRO A 24 -0.93 16.05 14.56
C PRO A 24 0.58 16.17 14.39
N ASP A 25 1.01 16.50 13.18
CA ASP A 25 2.40 16.83 12.90
C ASP A 25 2.71 18.24 13.42
N ALA A 26 3.79 18.37 14.20
CA ALA A 26 4.18 19.63 14.80
C ALA A 26 4.69 20.65 13.76
N ASP A 27 5.29 20.17 12.70
CA ASP A 27 5.97 20.99 11.68
C ASP A 27 5.11 21.21 10.43
N GLN A 28 4.03 20.42 10.28
CA GLN A 28 3.16 20.48 9.11
C GLN A 28 1.69 20.70 9.51
N PRO A 29 1.21 21.94 9.47
CA PRO A 29 -0.21 22.23 9.69
C PRO A 29 -1.09 21.44 8.72
N GLY A 30 -1.95 20.55 9.23
CA GLY A 30 -2.78 19.64 8.42
C GLY A 30 -2.21 18.23 8.27
N GLY A 31 -0.96 17.98 8.69
CA GLY A 31 -0.35 16.66 8.78
C GLY A 31 -0.82 15.87 10.00
N TRP A 32 -1.11 14.58 9.82
CA TRP A 32 -1.55 13.68 10.87
C TRP A 32 -0.94 12.28 10.68
N THR A 33 -0.42 11.72 11.76
CA THR A 33 0.00 10.32 11.79
C THR A 33 -1.04 9.49 12.52
N LEU A 34 -1.50 8.42 11.87
CA LEU A 34 -2.32 7.38 12.47
C LEU A 34 -1.44 6.31 13.08
N TYR A 35 -1.66 6.03 14.36
CA TYR A 35 -1.09 4.89 15.08
C TYR A 35 -2.21 3.91 15.45
N VAL A 36 -1.89 2.61 15.42
CA VAL A 36 -2.72 1.56 16.01
C VAL A 36 -1.82 0.79 16.97
N ASP A 37 -2.23 0.71 18.24
CA ASP A 37 -1.46 0.11 19.35
C ASP A 37 0.00 0.59 19.41
N GLY A 38 0.20 1.89 19.16
CA GLY A 38 1.51 2.54 19.17
C GLY A 38 2.33 2.39 17.88
N THR A 39 1.91 1.55 16.95
CA THR A 39 2.59 1.36 15.65
C THR A 39 2.08 2.38 14.63
N PRO A 40 2.96 3.18 13.97
CA PRO A 40 2.55 4.09 12.91
C PRO A 40 2.04 3.31 11.69
N GLN A 41 0.82 3.62 11.26
CA GLN A 41 0.13 2.94 10.16
C GLN A 41 0.02 3.81 8.91
N SER A 42 -0.20 5.11 9.07
CA SER A 42 -0.43 6.01 7.96
C SER A 42 -0.06 7.44 8.32
N TYR A 43 0.33 8.22 7.31
CA TYR A 43 0.43 9.67 7.39
C TYR A 43 -0.49 10.31 6.37
N VAL A 44 -1.19 11.38 6.75
CA VAL A 44 -2.08 12.17 5.88
C VAL A 44 -1.82 13.65 6.07
N ASP A 45 -1.65 14.39 5.00
CA ASP A 45 -1.73 15.84 5.00
C ASP A 45 -3.06 16.25 4.34
N ILE A 46 -4.00 16.79 5.14
CA ILE A 46 -5.35 17.13 4.65
C ILE A 46 -5.28 18.29 3.66
N GLY A 47 -4.37 19.24 3.87
CA GLY A 47 -4.18 20.41 3.00
C GLY A 47 -3.41 20.08 1.72
N ARG A 48 -2.58 19.04 1.76
CA ARG A 48 -1.73 18.60 0.65
C ARG A 48 -1.74 17.07 0.51
N PRO A 49 -2.83 16.46 -0.02
CA PRO A 49 -2.95 15.00 -0.14
C PRO A 49 -1.85 14.33 -0.98
N THR A 50 -1.10 15.10 -1.77
CA THR A 50 0.06 14.64 -2.53
C THR A 50 1.35 14.59 -1.72
N ARG A 51 1.35 15.08 -0.48
CA ARG A 51 2.47 14.93 0.45
C ARG A 51 2.41 13.55 1.08
N LEU A 52 3.36 12.71 0.74
CA LEU A 52 3.47 11.32 1.20
C LEU A 52 4.74 11.17 2.04
N GLU A 53 4.58 10.85 3.32
CA GLU A 53 5.71 10.76 4.25
C GLU A 53 6.45 9.42 4.14
N PHE A 54 5.70 8.32 4.01
CA PHE A 54 6.31 6.98 3.93
C PHE A 54 6.83 6.68 2.53
N GLU A 55 8.05 6.13 2.45
CA GLU A 55 8.70 5.83 1.18
C GLU A 55 7.93 4.84 0.31
N TYR A 56 7.32 3.82 0.91
CA TYR A 56 6.52 2.84 0.15
C TYR A 56 5.27 3.48 -0.44
N MET A 57 4.66 4.42 0.27
CA MET A 57 3.48 5.14 -0.20
C MET A 57 3.81 6.01 -1.42
N ARG A 58 5.00 6.64 -1.45
CA ARG A 58 5.47 7.37 -2.64
C ARG A 58 5.70 6.44 -3.83
N ARG A 59 6.22 5.23 -3.60
CA ARG A 59 6.36 4.21 -4.65
C ARG A 59 5.02 3.73 -5.18
N LEU A 60 4.02 3.51 -4.32
CA LEU A 60 2.65 3.21 -4.75
C LEU A 60 2.03 4.37 -5.53
N ALA A 61 2.27 5.62 -5.11
CA ALA A 61 1.82 6.81 -5.82
C ALA A 61 2.47 6.91 -7.22
N ALA A 62 3.77 6.61 -7.35
CA ALA A 62 4.42 6.54 -8.66
C ALA A 62 3.75 5.52 -9.59
N VAL A 63 3.32 4.36 -9.06
CA VAL A 63 2.53 3.40 -9.86
C VAL A 63 1.19 4.01 -10.28
N VAL A 64 0.47 4.67 -9.36
CA VAL A 64 -0.78 5.40 -9.68
C VAL A 64 -0.55 6.41 -10.81
N ASP A 65 0.56 7.13 -10.80
CA ASP A 65 0.85 8.16 -11.80
C ASP A 65 1.12 7.57 -13.19
N GLN A 66 1.57 6.33 -13.26
CA GLN A 66 1.89 5.65 -14.52
C GLN A 66 0.75 4.81 -15.12
N VAL A 67 -0.31 4.49 -14.34
CA VAL A 67 -1.43 3.62 -14.80
C VAL A 67 -2.18 4.22 -15.99
N ALA A 68 -2.27 5.54 -16.08
CA ALA A 68 -2.94 6.26 -17.17
C ALA A 68 -2.31 7.65 -17.33
N PRO A 69 -2.54 8.35 -18.45
CA PRO A 69 -2.11 9.73 -18.61
C PRO A 69 -2.48 10.63 -17.43
N ALA A 70 -1.63 11.61 -17.11
CA ALA A 70 -1.81 12.51 -15.97
C ALA A 70 -3.22 13.12 -15.94
N GLY A 71 -3.85 13.15 -14.78
CA GLY A 71 -5.19 13.72 -14.56
C GLY A 71 -6.35 12.87 -15.10
N ARG A 72 -6.10 11.80 -15.87
CA ARG A 72 -7.16 10.90 -16.35
C ARG A 72 -7.72 10.07 -15.19
N PRO A 73 -9.06 10.02 -15.01
CA PRO A 73 -9.69 9.16 -14.01
C PRO A 73 -9.36 7.68 -14.21
N ILE A 74 -9.27 6.95 -13.11
CA ILE A 74 -9.03 5.50 -13.08
C ILE A 74 -9.97 4.82 -12.07
N ASP A 75 -10.26 3.55 -12.30
CA ASP A 75 -10.97 2.70 -11.33
C ASP A 75 -9.95 1.95 -10.46
N VAL A 76 -9.96 2.20 -9.15
CA VAL A 76 -8.98 1.61 -8.22
C VAL A 76 -9.65 0.79 -7.13
N LEU A 77 -9.10 -0.39 -6.86
CA LEU A 77 -9.38 -1.17 -5.66
C LEU A 77 -8.20 -1.06 -4.69
N HIS A 78 -8.48 -0.62 -3.48
CA HIS A 78 -7.53 -0.61 -2.38
C HIS A 78 -7.91 -1.72 -1.39
N LEU A 79 -7.04 -2.69 -1.21
CA LEU A 79 -7.10 -3.69 -0.14
C LEU A 79 -6.25 -3.19 1.02
N GLY A 80 -6.92 -2.84 2.12
CA GLY A 80 -6.38 -2.02 3.21
C GLY A 80 -6.74 -0.54 3.05
N GLY A 81 -7.16 0.09 4.14
CA GLY A 81 -7.61 1.48 4.14
C GLY A 81 -6.73 2.40 4.98
N GLY A 82 -6.40 1.99 6.19
CA GLY A 82 -5.69 2.84 7.15
C GLY A 82 -6.31 4.23 7.27
N ALA A 83 -5.51 5.29 7.13
CA ALA A 83 -6.00 6.67 7.09
C ALA A 83 -6.46 7.14 5.70
N LEU A 84 -6.62 6.24 4.73
CA LEU A 84 -7.00 6.53 3.34
C LEU A 84 -5.99 7.42 2.62
N THR A 85 -4.70 7.26 2.88
CA THR A 85 -3.64 8.09 2.30
C THR A 85 -3.60 7.99 0.77
N LEU A 86 -3.48 6.78 0.22
CA LEU A 86 -3.45 6.59 -1.24
C LEU A 86 -4.78 6.95 -1.91
N PRO A 87 -5.95 6.62 -1.36
CA PRO A 87 -7.22 7.12 -1.88
C PRO A 87 -7.31 8.65 -1.97
N ARG A 88 -6.75 9.40 -1.01
CA ARG A 88 -6.68 10.86 -1.05
C ARG A 88 -5.75 11.35 -2.15
N TYR A 89 -4.60 10.70 -2.31
CA TYR A 89 -3.67 10.99 -3.39
C TYR A 89 -4.33 10.82 -4.77
N VAL A 90 -4.99 9.69 -5.00
CA VAL A 90 -5.72 9.42 -6.25
C VAL A 90 -6.81 10.47 -6.48
N ALA A 91 -7.60 10.82 -5.46
CA ALA A 91 -8.65 11.84 -5.60
C ALA A 91 -8.09 13.22 -5.96
N ALA A 92 -6.88 13.56 -5.47
CA ALA A 92 -6.23 14.83 -5.74
C ALA A 92 -5.54 14.88 -7.11
N THR A 93 -4.91 13.80 -7.55
CA THR A 93 -4.12 13.75 -8.80
C THR A 93 -4.94 13.29 -10.00
N ARG A 94 -6.04 12.56 -9.76
CA ARG A 94 -6.91 11.96 -10.77
C ARG A 94 -8.39 12.20 -10.44
N PRO A 95 -8.87 13.45 -10.52
CA PRO A 95 -10.26 13.79 -10.22
C PRO A 95 -11.24 12.96 -11.06
N GLY A 96 -12.35 12.52 -10.44
CA GLY A 96 -13.35 11.68 -11.09
C GLY A 96 -13.07 10.19 -11.05
N SER A 97 -11.94 9.77 -10.48
CA SER A 97 -11.62 8.34 -10.26
C SER A 97 -12.65 7.69 -9.32
N ALA A 98 -13.09 6.47 -9.68
CA ALA A 98 -13.95 5.67 -8.81
C ALA A 98 -13.09 4.71 -7.97
N GLN A 99 -13.16 4.84 -6.66
CA GLN A 99 -12.32 4.10 -5.73
C GLN A 99 -13.13 3.21 -4.81
N ARG A 100 -12.73 1.97 -4.69
CA ARG A 100 -13.25 1.00 -3.73
C ARG A 100 -12.15 0.69 -2.73
N VAL A 101 -12.47 0.78 -1.45
CA VAL A 101 -11.56 0.43 -0.35
C VAL A 101 -12.19 -0.71 0.42
N VAL A 102 -11.42 -1.74 0.68
CA VAL A 102 -11.77 -2.84 1.58
C VAL A 102 -10.93 -2.69 2.83
N GLU A 103 -11.57 -2.34 3.93
CA GLU A 103 -10.93 -2.20 5.24
C GLU A 103 -11.69 -3.08 6.23
N ARG A 104 -10.96 -3.92 6.95
CA ARG A 104 -11.57 -4.87 7.89
C ARG A 104 -12.12 -4.17 9.12
N ASP A 105 -11.43 -3.12 9.59
CA ASP A 105 -11.77 -2.37 10.80
C ASP A 105 -12.79 -1.27 10.48
N ALA A 106 -14.06 -1.54 10.77
CA ALA A 106 -15.15 -0.60 10.54
C ALA A 106 -15.07 0.61 11.49
N ALA A 107 -14.68 0.37 12.75
CA ALA A 107 -14.54 1.43 13.76
C ALA A 107 -13.37 2.36 13.41
N LEU A 108 -12.23 1.82 12.91
CA LEU A 108 -11.12 2.62 12.39
C LEU A 108 -11.57 3.50 11.22
N THR A 109 -12.29 2.92 10.25
CA THR A 109 -12.83 3.67 9.11
C THR A 109 -13.72 4.82 9.57
N ALA A 110 -14.62 4.57 10.52
CA ALA A 110 -15.53 5.61 11.06
C ALA A 110 -14.74 6.71 11.78
N PHE A 111 -13.73 6.34 12.58
CA PHE A 111 -12.85 7.27 13.28
C PHE A 111 -12.08 8.15 12.32
N VAL A 112 -11.39 7.54 11.32
CA VAL A 112 -10.62 8.25 10.30
C VAL A 112 -11.51 9.21 9.50
N ARG A 113 -12.68 8.77 9.04
CA ARG A 113 -13.57 9.63 8.23
C ARG A 113 -14.14 10.80 9.02
N ARG A 114 -14.36 10.64 10.33
CA ARG A 114 -14.82 11.72 11.21
C ARG A 114 -13.72 12.75 11.45
N MET A 115 -12.50 12.31 11.73
CA MET A 115 -11.39 13.18 12.11
C MET A 115 -10.68 13.78 10.90
N LEU A 116 -10.58 13.03 9.84
CA LEU A 116 -9.90 13.37 8.58
C LEU A 116 -10.89 13.20 7.42
N PRO A 117 -11.85 14.12 7.21
CA PRO A 117 -12.84 13.99 6.15
C PRO A 117 -12.18 13.90 4.78
N LEU A 118 -12.78 13.13 3.88
CA LEU A 118 -12.35 13.04 2.48
C LEU A 118 -12.64 14.34 1.75
N PRO A 119 -11.88 14.68 0.69
CA PRO A 119 -12.16 15.82 -0.17
C PRO A 119 -13.59 15.75 -0.74
N ARG A 120 -14.25 16.91 -0.86
CA ARG A 120 -15.57 16.98 -1.48
C ARG A 120 -15.51 16.49 -2.92
N GLY A 121 -16.47 15.64 -3.32
CA GLY A 121 -16.55 15.09 -4.68
C GLY A 121 -15.66 13.87 -4.93
N ALA A 122 -14.85 13.41 -3.98
CA ALA A 122 -14.10 12.16 -4.12
C ALA A 122 -15.05 10.94 -4.05
N ASP A 123 -15.12 10.14 -5.11
CA ASP A 123 -15.87 8.86 -5.11
C ASP A 123 -15.03 7.75 -4.47
N VAL A 124 -14.90 7.80 -3.15
CA VAL A 124 -14.20 6.80 -2.33
C VAL A 124 -15.23 6.05 -1.48
N ARG A 125 -15.46 4.78 -1.78
CA ARG A 125 -16.43 3.93 -1.07
C ARG A 125 -15.68 2.87 -0.28
N VAL A 126 -15.76 2.95 1.04
CA VAL A 126 -15.14 2.00 1.96
C VAL A 126 -16.16 0.94 2.35
N ARG A 127 -15.77 -0.32 2.24
CA ARG A 127 -16.55 -1.49 2.70
C ARG A 127 -15.79 -2.19 3.81
N ALA A 128 -16.48 -2.41 4.94
CA ALA A 128 -15.97 -3.24 6.02
C ALA A 128 -16.05 -4.72 5.60
N SER A 129 -14.90 -5.33 5.31
CA SER A 129 -14.80 -6.74 4.92
C SER A 129 -13.36 -7.21 5.03
N ASP A 130 -13.17 -8.52 5.15
CA ASP A 130 -11.87 -9.14 4.92
C ASP A 130 -11.47 -9.02 3.45
N ALA A 131 -10.19 -8.73 3.18
CA ALA A 131 -9.69 -8.51 1.83
C ALA A 131 -9.74 -9.79 0.98
N ARG A 132 -9.37 -10.94 1.55
CA ARG A 132 -9.38 -12.24 0.86
C ARG A 132 -10.80 -12.65 0.45
N GLU A 133 -11.78 -12.43 1.33
CA GLU A 133 -13.18 -12.69 1.01
C GLU A 133 -13.73 -11.72 -0.04
N ALA A 134 -13.35 -10.44 0.06
CA ALA A 134 -13.86 -9.40 -0.83
C ALA A 134 -13.46 -9.63 -2.28
N ILE A 135 -12.20 -10.01 -2.56
CA ILE A 135 -11.73 -10.24 -3.95
C ILE A 135 -12.52 -11.36 -4.64
N GLY A 136 -12.85 -12.44 -3.93
CA GLY A 136 -13.63 -13.55 -4.50
C GLY A 136 -15.10 -13.22 -4.86
N ARG A 137 -15.63 -12.11 -4.31
CA ARG A 137 -17.04 -11.70 -4.52
C ARG A 137 -17.22 -10.58 -5.54
N MET A 138 -16.14 -9.98 -6.03
CA MET A 138 -16.18 -8.85 -6.96
C MET A 138 -16.26 -9.32 -8.42
N ALA A 139 -16.87 -8.49 -9.28
CA ALA A 139 -16.95 -8.73 -10.71
C ALA A 139 -15.59 -8.59 -11.40
N SER A 140 -15.34 -9.38 -12.44
CA SER A 140 -14.13 -9.38 -13.25
C SER A 140 -13.93 -8.10 -14.06
N SER A 141 -12.70 -7.87 -14.51
CA SER A 141 -12.31 -6.81 -15.48
C SER A 141 -12.84 -5.42 -15.16
N ARG A 142 -12.69 -5.02 -13.89
CA ARG A 142 -13.29 -3.80 -13.37
C ARG A 142 -12.30 -2.68 -13.09
N PHE A 143 -11.09 -3.02 -12.67
CA PHE A 143 -10.13 -2.04 -12.14
C PHE A 143 -8.95 -1.83 -13.07
N ASP A 144 -8.50 -0.58 -13.14
CA ASP A 144 -7.23 -0.21 -13.80
C ASP A 144 -6.05 -0.51 -12.88
N LEU A 145 -6.29 -0.43 -11.56
CA LEU A 145 -5.28 -0.70 -10.54
C LEU A 145 -5.91 -1.41 -9.34
N VAL A 146 -5.27 -2.45 -8.85
CA VAL A 146 -5.51 -3.03 -7.52
C VAL A 146 -4.28 -2.80 -6.67
N VAL A 147 -4.46 -2.26 -5.47
CA VAL A 147 -3.37 -2.04 -4.51
C VAL A 147 -3.64 -2.85 -3.25
N THR A 148 -2.64 -3.60 -2.80
CA THR A 148 -2.66 -4.30 -1.50
C THR A 148 -1.70 -3.63 -0.53
N ASP A 149 -2.24 -3.10 0.55
CA ASP A 149 -1.51 -2.53 1.68
C ASP A 149 -2.22 -2.95 2.98
N VAL A 150 -2.20 -4.26 3.26
CA VAL A 150 -2.93 -4.91 4.36
C VAL A 150 -1.94 -5.40 5.40
N TYR A 151 -2.07 -4.86 6.60
CA TYR A 151 -1.27 -5.28 7.75
C TYR A 151 -2.16 -5.51 8.96
N ARG A 152 -1.85 -6.54 9.75
CA ARG A 152 -2.46 -6.77 11.05
C ARG A 152 -1.87 -5.82 12.10
N PRO A 153 -2.50 -5.70 13.29
CA PRO A 153 -1.95 -4.87 14.37
C PRO A 153 -0.53 -5.23 14.80
N ASP A 154 -0.13 -6.50 14.62
CA ASP A 154 1.24 -6.99 14.86
C ASP A 154 2.25 -6.57 13.76
N GLY A 155 1.83 -5.79 12.78
CA GLY A 155 2.65 -5.31 11.67
C GLY A 155 2.97 -6.37 10.61
N ARG A 156 2.29 -7.51 10.59
CA ARG A 156 2.48 -8.57 9.60
C ARG A 156 1.44 -8.50 8.49
N MET A 157 1.88 -8.67 7.26
CA MET A 157 0.98 -8.93 6.13
C MET A 157 0.50 -10.38 6.18
N PRO A 158 -0.83 -10.64 6.11
CA PRO A 158 -1.36 -12.00 6.05
C PRO A 158 -0.89 -12.75 4.81
N GLY A 159 -0.38 -13.98 4.99
CA GLY A 159 0.14 -14.82 3.90
C GLY A 159 -0.91 -15.17 2.85
N GLY A 160 -2.17 -15.33 3.25
CA GLY A 160 -3.27 -15.67 2.36
C GLY A 160 -3.59 -14.67 1.25
N LEU A 161 -3.04 -13.44 1.30
CA LEU A 161 -3.12 -12.47 0.19
C LEU A 161 -1.97 -12.62 -0.82
N GLY A 162 -0.95 -13.44 -0.49
CA GLY A 162 0.21 -13.70 -1.33
C GLY A 162 0.18 -15.05 -2.05
N THR A 163 -0.91 -15.79 -1.98
CA THR A 163 -1.06 -17.11 -2.61
C THR A 163 -1.40 -16.99 -4.08
N THR A 164 -1.11 -18.04 -4.86
CA THR A 164 -1.44 -18.11 -6.28
C THR A 164 -2.94 -17.94 -6.50
N GLU A 165 -3.75 -18.49 -5.62
CA GLU A 165 -5.22 -18.41 -5.66
C GLU A 165 -5.68 -16.95 -5.43
N ALA A 166 -5.12 -16.26 -4.42
CA ALA A 166 -5.44 -14.86 -4.16
C ALA A 166 -5.00 -13.95 -5.31
N VAL A 167 -3.80 -14.14 -5.81
CA VAL A 167 -3.22 -13.35 -6.90
C VAL A 167 -3.96 -13.59 -8.21
N THR A 168 -4.44 -14.82 -8.47
CA THR A 168 -5.31 -15.14 -9.62
C THR A 168 -6.65 -14.41 -9.52
N GLU A 169 -7.26 -14.37 -8.32
CA GLU A 169 -8.48 -13.58 -8.13
C GLU A 169 -8.23 -12.08 -8.35
N ILE A 170 -7.11 -11.54 -7.87
CA ILE A 170 -6.74 -10.15 -8.13
C ILE A 170 -6.56 -9.90 -9.64
N ALA A 171 -5.87 -10.79 -10.34
CA ALA A 171 -5.70 -10.69 -11.80
C ALA A 171 -7.06 -10.71 -12.55
N ARG A 172 -8.01 -11.54 -12.11
CA ARG A 172 -9.37 -11.56 -12.64
C ARG A 172 -10.11 -10.23 -12.50
N LEU A 173 -9.85 -9.48 -11.41
CA LEU A 173 -10.48 -8.20 -11.17
C LEU A 173 -9.93 -7.07 -12.05
N LEU A 174 -8.70 -7.19 -12.53
CA LEU A 174 -8.05 -6.21 -13.38
C LEU A 174 -8.61 -6.22 -14.81
N ARG A 175 -8.64 -5.04 -15.41
CA ARG A 175 -8.77 -4.91 -16.87
C ARG A 175 -7.55 -5.52 -17.56
N PRO A 176 -7.62 -5.87 -18.86
CA PRO A 176 -6.49 -6.46 -19.57
C PRO A 176 -5.18 -5.67 -19.49
N THR A 177 -5.26 -4.35 -19.37
CA THR A 177 -4.13 -3.44 -19.21
C THR A 177 -3.94 -2.95 -17.78
N GLY A 178 -4.70 -3.51 -16.84
CA GLY A 178 -4.65 -3.11 -15.44
C GLY A 178 -3.43 -3.70 -14.71
N TRP A 179 -3.04 -3.06 -13.61
CA TRP A 179 -1.87 -3.46 -12.82
C TRP A 179 -2.24 -3.78 -11.37
N TYR A 180 -1.46 -4.66 -10.79
CA TYR A 180 -1.48 -4.98 -9.38
C TYR A 180 -0.23 -4.42 -8.70
N ALA A 181 -0.39 -3.70 -7.61
CA ALA A 181 0.70 -3.23 -6.77
C ALA A 181 0.51 -3.71 -5.33
N VAL A 182 1.59 -4.14 -4.68
CA VAL A 182 1.52 -4.63 -3.31
C VAL A 182 2.68 -4.11 -2.48
N ASN A 183 2.37 -3.61 -1.27
CA ASN A 183 3.35 -3.27 -0.26
C ASN A 183 3.72 -4.51 0.55
N LEU A 184 4.99 -4.88 0.53
CA LEU A 184 5.56 -6.03 1.23
C LEU A 184 6.55 -5.54 2.27
N ALA A 185 6.42 -5.96 3.53
CA ALA A 185 7.42 -5.72 4.55
C ALA A 185 8.21 -6.99 4.81
N ASP A 186 9.54 -6.92 4.80
CA ASP A 186 10.38 -8.10 4.96
C ASP A 186 11.66 -7.80 5.74
N SER A 187 12.28 -8.87 6.23
CA SER A 187 13.52 -8.87 6.99
C SER A 187 14.73 -9.20 6.12
N SER A 188 15.86 -9.42 6.74
CA SER A 188 17.13 -9.72 6.05
C SER A 188 17.10 -10.95 5.14
N SER A 189 16.25 -11.95 5.43
CA SER A 189 16.13 -13.14 4.58
C SER A 189 15.45 -12.87 3.24
N LEU A 190 14.59 -11.88 3.18
CA LEU A 190 13.72 -11.54 2.05
C LEU A 190 12.88 -12.73 1.55
N ARG A 191 12.67 -13.72 2.41
CA ARG A 191 11.98 -14.96 2.05
C ARG A 191 10.54 -14.69 1.63
N PHE A 192 9.83 -13.85 2.39
CA PHE A 192 8.44 -13.50 2.11
C PHE A 192 8.32 -12.82 0.74
N THR A 193 9.12 -11.80 0.50
CA THR A 193 9.12 -11.05 -0.77
C THR A 193 9.53 -11.91 -1.97
N ARG A 194 10.54 -12.76 -1.81
CA ARG A 194 10.99 -13.66 -2.89
C ARG A 194 9.90 -14.65 -3.28
N SER A 195 9.22 -15.26 -2.30
CA SER A 195 8.10 -16.17 -2.56
C SER A 195 6.92 -15.44 -3.17
N HIS A 196 6.61 -14.23 -2.69
CA HIS A 196 5.54 -13.42 -3.25
C HIS A 196 5.84 -13.01 -4.71
N ALA A 197 7.08 -12.59 -5.00
CA ALA A 197 7.51 -12.28 -6.37
C ALA A 197 7.46 -13.53 -7.29
N ALA A 198 7.78 -14.72 -6.78
CA ALA A 198 7.61 -15.98 -7.51
C ALA A 198 6.13 -16.26 -7.81
N THR A 199 5.24 -16.00 -6.85
CA THR A 199 3.78 -16.11 -7.03
C THR A 199 3.25 -15.14 -8.09
N LEU A 200 3.67 -13.87 -8.03
CA LEU A 200 3.27 -12.87 -9.04
C LEU A 200 3.71 -13.29 -10.44
N ARG A 201 4.92 -13.80 -10.60
CA ARG A 201 5.43 -14.30 -11.89
C ARG A 201 4.71 -15.53 -12.43
N ALA A 202 4.09 -16.31 -11.57
CA ALA A 202 3.28 -17.46 -12.00
C ALA A 202 1.94 -17.02 -12.62
N VAL A 203 1.49 -15.79 -12.33
CA VAL A 203 0.15 -15.29 -12.73
C VAL A 203 0.23 -14.15 -13.75
N PHE A 204 1.22 -13.27 -13.64
CA PHE A 204 1.34 -12.08 -14.49
C PHE A 204 2.51 -12.19 -15.48
N PRO A 205 2.38 -11.60 -16.69
CA PRO A 205 3.45 -11.61 -17.69
C PRO A 205 4.65 -10.77 -17.28
N ASP A 206 4.42 -9.60 -16.69
CA ASP A 206 5.47 -8.68 -16.24
C ASP A 206 5.38 -8.48 -14.74
N VAL A 207 6.54 -8.50 -14.07
CA VAL A 207 6.67 -8.25 -12.64
C VAL A 207 7.95 -7.44 -12.40
N CYS A 208 7.84 -6.44 -11.52
CA CYS A 208 9.01 -5.74 -10.98
C CYS A 208 8.88 -5.54 -9.46
N VAL A 209 10.02 -5.30 -8.81
CA VAL A 209 10.10 -4.99 -7.37
C VAL A 209 10.94 -3.72 -7.20
N LEU A 210 10.38 -2.75 -6.46
CA LEU A 210 11.03 -1.49 -6.10
C LEU A 210 11.32 -1.47 -4.61
N ALA A 211 12.55 -1.21 -4.24
CA ALA A 211 12.92 -0.99 -2.83
C ALA A 211 14.24 -0.25 -2.73
N GLU A 212 14.51 0.27 -1.54
CA GLU A 212 15.81 0.83 -1.21
C GLU A 212 16.91 -0.25 -1.31
N PRO A 213 18.10 0.09 -1.84
CA PRO A 213 19.20 -0.88 -1.99
C PRO A 213 19.62 -1.59 -0.71
N SER A 214 19.49 -0.94 0.43
CA SER A 214 19.79 -1.52 1.76
C SER A 214 18.81 -2.65 2.12
N VAL A 215 17.52 -2.47 1.79
CA VAL A 215 16.47 -3.47 1.99
C VAL A 215 16.67 -4.64 1.02
N LEU A 216 16.89 -4.36 -0.28
CA LEU A 216 17.15 -5.40 -1.29
C LEU A 216 18.37 -6.28 -0.98
N LYS A 217 19.35 -5.74 -0.25
CA LYS A 217 20.53 -6.46 0.21
C LYS A 217 20.33 -7.19 1.56
N GLY A 218 19.11 -7.15 2.12
CA GLY A 218 18.80 -7.74 3.41
C GLY A 218 19.56 -7.13 4.60
N ARG A 219 19.98 -5.85 4.49
CA ARG A 219 20.75 -5.18 5.55
C ARG A 219 19.86 -4.61 6.65
N ARG A 220 18.60 -4.39 6.37
CA ARG A 220 17.60 -3.90 7.32
C ARG A 220 16.20 -4.41 6.96
N PHE A 221 15.31 -4.43 7.93
CA PHE A 221 13.88 -4.54 7.71
C PHE A 221 13.38 -3.32 6.91
N GLY A 222 12.41 -3.53 6.03
CA GLY A 222 11.82 -2.41 5.26
C GLY A 222 10.77 -2.86 4.28
N ASN A 223 10.19 -1.86 3.62
CA ASN A 223 9.13 -2.07 2.65
C ASN A 223 9.69 -2.23 1.23
N LEU A 224 9.07 -3.13 0.50
CA LEU A 224 9.28 -3.36 -0.92
C LEU A 224 7.93 -3.23 -1.62
N VAL A 225 7.88 -2.55 -2.76
CA VAL A 225 6.67 -2.50 -3.59
C VAL A 225 6.86 -3.40 -4.79
N ALA A 226 6.04 -4.45 -4.89
CA ALA A 226 5.99 -5.27 -6.09
C ALA A 226 4.85 -4.78 -6.99
N VAL A 227 5.10 -4.76 -8.31
CA VAL A 227 4.12 -4.38 -9.32
C VAL A 227 4.07 -5.47 -10.37
N ALA A 228 2.85 -5.84 -10.78
CA ALA A 228 2.60 -6.91 -11.73
C ALA A 228 1.47 -6.53 -12.71
N GLY A 229 1.56 -6.98 -13.96
CA GLY A 229 0.57 -6.68 -14.99
C GLY A 229 1.14 -6.93 -16.38
N ALA A 230 0.52 -6.36 -17.41
CA ALA A 230 1.02 -6.36 -18.77
C ALA A 230 1.55 -4.98 -19.14
N GLY A 231 2.74 -4.92 -19.76
CA GLY A 231 3.32 -3.68 -20.29
C GLY A 231 3.67 -2.66 -19.21
N LEU A 232 4.33 -3.08 -18.15
CA LEU A 232 4.76 -2.18 -17.08
C LEU A 232 5.74 -1.12 -17.62
N PRO A 233 5.60 0.18 -17.25
CA PRO A 233 6.47 1.27 -17.68
C PRO A 233 7.78 1.29 -16.86
N LEU A 234 8.62 0.28 -17.03
CA LEU A 234 9.78 0.02 -16.19
C LEU A 234 10.76 1.21 -16.13
N ASP A 235 10.96 1.91 -17.25
CA ASP A 235 11.86 3.08 -17.32
C ASP A 235 11.32 4.26 -16.51
N ALA A 236 10.00 4.52 -16.60
CA ALA A 236 9.35 5.58 -15.83
C ALA A 236 9.40 5.26 -14.33
N LEU A 237 9.02 4.03 -13.93
CA LEU A 237 9.09 3.58 -12.53
C LEU A 237 10.52 3.60 -11.98
N THR A 238 11.53 3.29 -12.80
CA THR A 238 12.94 3.40 -12.41
C THR A 238 13.32 4.85 -12.17
N THR A 239 12.93 5.75 -13.09
CA THR A 239 13.22 7.18 -12.99
C THR A 239 12.56 7.78 -11.73
N ASP A 240 11.28 7.48 -11.49
CA ASP A 240 10.54 7.96 -10.32
C ASP A 240 11.18 7.43 -9.02
N GLY A 241 11.55 6.15 -8.99
CA GLY A 241 12.23 5.54 -7.85
C GLY A 241 13.59 6.16 -7.54
N THR A 242 14.39 6.52 -8.55
CA THR A 242 15.71 7.13 -8.35
C THR A 242 15.66 8.59 -7.91
N ARG A 243 14.57 9.30 -8.24
CA ARG A 243 14.35 10.71 -7.87
C ARG A 243 13.72 10.88 -6.49
N ASP A 244 13.26 9.79 -5.87
CA ASP A 244 12.70 9.84 -4.51
C ASP A 244 13.75 10.29 -3.49
N ALA A 245 13.30 10.92 -2.40
CA ALA A 245 14.16 11.31 -1.27
C ALA A 245 14.86 10.09 -0.63
N PHE A 246 14.27 8.90 -0.77
CA PHE A 246 14.85 7.60 -0.44
C PHE A 246 14.96 6.75 -1.70
N PRO A 247 16.05 6.90 -2.48
CA PRO A 247 16.16 6.28 -3.80
C PRO A 247 15.92 4.78 -3.77
N ALA A 248 15.06 4.33 -4.67
CA ALA A 248 14.78 2.92 -4.87
C ALA A 248 15.50 2.37 -6.09
N ARG A 249 15.85 1.09 -6.05
CA ARG A 249 16.24 0.29 -7.21
C ARG A 249 15.05 -0.54 -7.66
N LEU A 250 14.83 -0.60 -8.96
CA LEU A 250 13.87 -1.48 -9.59
C LEU A 250 14.57 -2.77 -10.03
N LEU A 251 13.99 -3.92 -9.67
CA LEU A 251 14.39 -5.25 -10.13
C LEU A 251 13.34 -5.79 -11.11
N HIS A 252 13.74 -6.19 -12.31
CA HIS A 252 12.89 -6.90 -13.27
C HIS A 252 13.75 -7.87 -14.11
N GLY A 253 13.12 -8.68 -14.96
CA GLY A 253 13.81 -9.61 -15.85
C GLY A 253 14.81 -10.49 -15.12
N GLU A 254 16.06 -10.55 -15.58
CA GLU A 254 17.10 -11.38 -14.96
C GLU A 254 17.49 -10.94 -13.56
N ASP A 255 17.48 -9.63 -13.25
CA ASP A 255 17.75 -9.14 -11.89
C ASP A 255 16.70 -9.64 -10.90
N LEU A 256 15.42 -9.63 -11.31
CA LEU A 256 14.34 -10.19 -10.53
C LEU A 256 14.47 -11.72 -10.40
N ASN A 257 14.86 -12.42 -11.48
CA ASN A 257 15.08 -13.85 -11.43
C ASN A 257 16.17 -14.24 -10.43
N ARG A 258 17.28 -13.50 -10.44
CA ARG A 258 18.36 -13.69 -9.46
C ARG A 258 17.90 -13.38 -8.04
N PHE A 259 17.09 -12.36 -7.87
CA PHE A 259 16.51 -11.99 -6.56
C PHE A 259 15.58 -13.08 -6.04
N ILE A 260 14.68 -13.61 -6.86
CA ILE A 260 13.77 -14.71 -6.50
C ILE A 260 14.60 -15.96 -6.15
N GLY A 261 15.64 -16.27 -6.93
CA GLY A 261 16.48 -17.44 -6.72
C GLY A 261 15.64 -18.73 -6.77
N GLY A 262 15.78 -19.58 -5.74
CA GLY A 262 15.04 -20.85 -5.62
C GLY A 262 13.67 -20.72 -4.93
N ALA A 263 13.18 -19.52 -4.65
CA ALA A 263 11.88 -19.35 -4.01
C ALA A 263 10.75 -19.83 -4.93
N ARG A 264 9.76 -20.50 -4.33
CA ARG A 264 8.60 -21.04 -5.04
C ARG A 264 7.38 -20.17 -4.84
N ALA A 265 6.46 -20.20 -5.80
CA ALA A 265 5.12 -19.67 -5.65
C ALA A 265 4.43 -20.32 -4.44
N VAL A 266 3.62 -19.53 -3.75
CA VAL A 266 2.90 -19.93 -2.54
C VAL A 266 1.45 -20.23 -2.90
N THR A 267 0.87 -21.28 -2.31
CA THR A 267 -0.54 -21.66 -2.45
C THR A 267 -1.26 -21.53 -1.11
N ASP A 268 -2.60 -21.61 -1.12
CA ASP A 268 -3.42 -21.57 0.11
C ASP A 268 -3.07 -22.68 1.13
N GLY A 269 -2.32 -23.73 0.72
CA GLY A 269 -1.85 -24.79 1.62
C GLY A 269 -0.39 -24.63 2.09
N SER A 270 0.31 -23.57 1.65
CA SER A 270 1.72 -23.33 1.95
C SER A 270 2.02 -21.89 2.34
N GLU A 271 0.96 -21.10 2.58
CA GLU A 271 1.08 -19.68 2.93
C GLU A 271 1.77 -19.46 4.28
N PHE A 272 2.43 -18.36 4.39
CA PHE A 272 3.04 -17.86 5.62
C PHE A 272 3.03 -16.34 5.63
N ASP A 273 2.92 -15.76 6.83
CA ASP A 273 2.89 -14.32 7.03
C ASP A 273 4.25 -13.67 6.79
N SER A 274 4.23 -12.36 6.51
CA SER A 274 5.46 -11.58 6.53
C SER A 274 6.11 -11.61 7.93
N PRO A 275 7.43 -11.38 8.03
CA PRO A 275 8.09 -11.30 9.34
C PRO A 275 7.54 -10.13 10.16
N GLU A 276 7.59 -10.28 11.48
CA GLU A 276 7.26 -9.21 12.41
C GLU A 276 8.30 -8.09 12.30
N PRO A 277 7.87 -6.82 12.26
CA PRO A 277 8.79 -5.70 12.25
C PRO A 277 9.55 -5.63 13.58
N PRO A 278 10.86 -5.30 13.56
CA PRO A 278 11.63 -5.11 14.78
C PRO A 278 11.03 -4.02 15.65
N ARG A 279 10.87 -4.27 16.96
CA ARG A 279 10.33 -3.28 17.92
C ARG A 279 11.08 -1.94 17.89
N ALA A 280 12.37 -1.96 17.60
CA ALA A 280 13.21 -0.77 17.49
C ALA A 280 12.85 0.17 16.33
N LEU A 281 12.00 -0.24 15.39
CA LEU A 281 11.51 0.65 14.32
C LEU A 281 10.47 1.65 14.81
N PHE A 282 9.90 1.45 15.99
CA PHE A 282 8.79 2.25 16.53
C PHE A 282 9.13 2.89 17.88
N SER A 283 10.40 2.78 18.32
CA SER A 283 10.92 3.38 19.55
C SER A 283 11.55 4.76 19.33
#